data_edeff09a6df91f18262f2f6df1896622
#
_entry.id   edeff09a6df91f18262f2f6df1896622
#
_cell.length_a   1.000
_cell.length_b   1.000
_cell.length_c   1.000
_cell.angle_alpha   90.00
_cell.angle_beta   90.00
_cell.angle_gamma   90.00
#
_symmetry.space_group_name_H-M   'P 1'
#
loop_
_entity.id
_entity.type
_entity.pdbx_description
1 polymer ?
#
loop_
_entity_poly.entity_id
_entity_poly.type
_entity_poly.pdbx_seq_one_letter_code
_entity_poly.pdbx_strand_id
1 'polypeptide(L)'
;KAAVGAAQSGTTVKVLSGNYVEDNPIEVPAFSAVVGDDLRTCKILPNNATSDLFHVNKGCKLQNMTFSGHLSPAAAVAFPDSGATNVGGGKWKGPYVQNCTSDTTTGTGIRIDGSKAVKTKSMNVDAFTQYNQGGVGVAVTNEGYAQLVSVFTICCDKAITCHAGGQADVANSNCSFGTLGLVADGKGDLQFIGTCTSSADAAQDNVTINVGAATTRPYDGQIVFFGELFKSVETITVGSGGTGYTSTPTVTVDAPTGSSGETATAFATLEGESVASITIISSGSQYQTTPSVTISA
;
A
#
# COMPACT_ATOMS: atom_id res chain seq x y z
N LYS A 1 -19.48 9.57 21.12
CA LYS A 1 -18.13 10.17 20.98
C LYS A 1 -17.61 10.75 22.29
N ALA A 2 -18.36 11.62 22.98
CA ALA A 2 -17.88 12.31 24.19
C ALA A 2 -17.36 11.35 25.28
N ALA A 3 -18.10 10.29 25.59
CA ALA A 3 -17.68 9.30 26.61
C ALA A 3 -16.38 8.57 26.23
N VAL A 4 -16.20 8.25 24.95
CA VAL A 4 -14.98 7.59 24.46
C VAL A 4 -13.80 8.57 24.50
N GLY A 5 -13.98 9.82 24.11
CA GLY A 5 -12.94 10.85 24.19
C GLY A 5 -12.48 11.19 25.60
N ALA A 6 -13.31 10.95 26.60
CA ALA A 6 -12.98 11.13 28.03
C ALA A 6 -12.31 9.90 28.67
N ALA A 7 -12.27 8.76 27.96
CA ALA A 7 -11.68 7.52 28.45
C ALA A 7 -10.15 7.66 28.61
N GLN A 8 -9.62 7.09 29.66
CA GLN A 8 -8.19 7.02 29.94
C GLN A 8 -7.67 5.60 29.79
N SER A 9 -6.37 5.44 29.79
CA SER A 9 -5.74 4.10 29.81
C SER A 9 -6.31 3.24 30.95
N GLY A 10 -6.71 2.00 30.65
CA GLY A 10 -7.37 1.09 31.56
C GLY A 10 -8.87 1.29 31.71
N THR A 11 -9.48 2.29 31.06
CA THR A 11 -10.93 2.56 31.14
C THR A 11 -11.71 1.73 30.12
N THR A 12 -12.88 1.25 30.53
CA THR A 12 -13.88 0.64 29.65
C THR A 12 -15.12 1.53 29.53
N VAL A 13 -15.46 1.93 28.32
CA VAL A 13 -16.72 2.60 28.01
C VAL A 13 -17.75 1.52 27.65
N LYS A 14 -18.78 1.40 28.43
CA LYS A 14 -19.91 0.49 28.18
C LYS A 14 -20.94 1.19 27.30
N VAL A 15 -21.33 0.55 26.21
CA VAL A 15 -22.37 1.01 25.29
C VAL A 15 -23.61 0.17 25.50
N LEU A 16 -24.68 0.78 25.94
CA LEU A 16 -25.97 0.10 26.15
C LEU A 16 -26.66 -0.15 24.81
N SER A 17 -27.67 -1.00 24.81
CA SER A 17 -28.50 -1.24 23.63
C SER A 17 -29.12 0.07 23.11
N GLY A 18 -29.00 0.32 21.82
CA GLY A 18 -29.48 1.53 21.14
C GLY A 18 -28.85 1.78 19.79
N ASN A 19 -29.41 2.74 19.06
CA ASN A 19 -28.85 3.26 17.82
C ASN A 19 -28.23 4.62 18.11
N TYR A 20 -26.95 4.75 17.81
CA TYR A 20 -26.16 5.94 18.11
C TYR A 20 -25.64 6.55 16.80
N VAL A 21 -26.08 7.75 16.47
CA VAL A 21 -25.49 8.57 15.40
C VAL A 21 -24.42 9.44 16.04
N GLU A 22 -23.19 9.25 15.66
CA GLU A 22 -22.04 9.88 16.32
C GLU A 22 -21.24 10.76 15.36
N ASP A 23 -20.76 11.87 15.86
CA ASP A 23 -19.76 12.65 15.13
C ASP A 23 -18.46 11.84 15.02
N ASN A 24 -18.04 11.58 13.81
CA ASN A 24 -16.92 10.71 13.51
C ASN A 24 -15.74 11.50 12.87
N PRO A 25 -14.51 11.00 12.97
CA PRO A 25 -14.14 9.74 13.63
C PRO A 25 -14.27 9.81 15.16
N ILE A 26 -14.51 8.64 15.76
CA ILE A 26 -14.45 8.45 17.20
C ILE A 26 -13.05 7.96 17.53
N GLU A 27 -12.23 8.81 18.12
CA GLU A 27 -10.88 8.46 18.53
C GLU A 27 -10.91 7.60 19.79
N VAL A 28 -10.46 6.32 19.68
CA VAL A 28 -10.39 5.41 20.83
C VAL A 28 -9.01 5.56 21.47
N PRO A 29 -8.92 6.03 22.71
CA PRO A 29 -7.63 6.21 23.37
C PRO A 29 -6.84 4.91 23.53
N ALA A 30 -5.51 5.02 23.54
CA ALA A 30 -4.65 3.86 23.74
C ALA A 30 -4.97 3.15 25.07
N PHE A 31 -4.96 1.81 25.05
CA PHE A 31 -5.21 0.95 26.22
C PHE A 31 -6.59 1.17 26.88
N SER A 32 -7.58 1.65 26.13
CA SER A 32 -8.98 1.73 26.58
C SER A 32 -9.86 0.73 25.81
N ALA A 33 -11.07 0.51 26.29
CA ALA A 33 -12.02 -0.39 25.65
C ALA A 33 -13.36 0.29 25.43
N VAL A 34 -14.02 -0.04 24.30
CA VAL A 34 -15.43 0.29 24.04
C VAL A 34 -16.18 -1.02 23.85
N VAL A 35 -17.12 -1.31 24.71
CA VAL A 35 -17.78 -2.62 24.77
C VAL A 35 -19.29 -2.43 24.76
N GLY A 36 -19.97 -2.95 23.74
CA GLY A 36 -21.42 -2.98 23.66
C GLY A 36 -22.02 -4.04 24.56
N ASP A 37 -23.27 -3.84 24.94
CA ASP A 37 -24.04 -4.86 25.65
C ASP A 37 -24.26 -6.10 24.81
N ASP A 38 -24.61 -5.89 23.55
CA ASP A 38 -24.94 -6.97 22.62
C ASP A 38 -24.64 -6.55 21.18
N LEU A 39 -24.11 -7.50 20.40
CA LEU A 39 -23.71 -7.30 19.02
C LEU A 39 -24.82 -6.73 18.12
N ARG A 40 -26.07 -7.16 18.30
CA ARG A 40 -27.18 -6.81 17.42
C ARG A 40 -27.92 -5.55 17.85
N THR A 41 -27.88 -5.24 19.14
CA THR A 41 -28.65 -4.14 19.71
C THR A 41 -27.84 -2.87 19.95
N CYS A 42 -26.50 -2.94 19.95
CA CYS A 42 -25.63 -1.77 20.01
C CYS A 42 -25.20 -1.38 18.60
N LYS A 43 -25.90 -0.42 17.98
CA LYS A 43 -25.63 0.01 16.60
C LYS A 43 -25.06 1.43 16.57
N ILE A 44 -23.89 1.57 15.94
CA ILE A 44 -23.19 2.85 15.80
C ILE A 44 -23.21 3.27 14.34
N LEU A 45 -23.63 4.50 14.09
CA LEU A 45 -23.72 5.10 12.75
C LEU A 45 -22.90 6.38 12.70
N PRO A 46 -22.26 6.69 11.56
CA PRO A 46 -21.56 7.95 11.39
C PRO A 46 -22.53 9.10 11.13
N ASN A 47 -22.25 10.28 11.68
CA ASN A 47 -22.89 11.52 11.25
C ASN A 47 -22.40 11.95 9.86
N ASN A 48 -21.13 11.68 9.54
CA ASN A 48 -20.55 11.85 8.21
C ASN A 48 -20.20 10.47 7.61
N ALA A 49 -21.00 10.01 6.66
CA ALA A 49 -20.85 8.67 6.08
C ALA A 49 -19.52 8.45 5.32
N THR A 50 -18.87 9.51 4.84
CA THR A 50 -17.62 9.44 4.07
C THR A 50 -16.35 9.63 4.90
N SER A 51 -16.48 9.79 6.21
CA SER A 51 -15.37 9.79 7.18
C SER A 51 -15.38 8.50 7.99
N ASP A 52 -14.22 8.01 8.40
CA ASP A 52 -14.11 6.81 9.23
C ASP A 52 -14.96 6.89 10.49
N LEU A 53 -15.52 5.75 10.90
CA LEU A 53 -16.35 5.76 12.09
C LEU A 53 -15.53 5.68 13.38
N PHE A 54 -14.57 4.75 13.45
CA PHE A 54 -13.66 4.63 14.58
C PHE A 54 -12.19 4.72 14.12
N HIS A 55 -11.43 5.52 14.83
CA HIS A 55 -9.97 5.47 14.80
C HIS A 55 -9.46 4.75 16.05
N VAL A 56 -8.72 3.67 15.85
CA VAL A 56 -8.17 2.87 16.94
C VAL A 56 -6.71 3.18 17.22
N ASN A 57 -6.30 2.98 18.46
CA ASN A 57 -4.94 3.17 18.94
C ASN A 57 -4.39 1.88 19.53
N LYS A 58 -3.07 1.86 19.80
CA LYS A 58 -2.39 0.71 20.42
C LYS A 58 -3.10 0.23 21.68
N GLY A 59 -3.28 -1.08 21.78
CA GLY A 59 -3.82 -1.74 22.96
C GLY A 59 -5.27 -1.42 23.29
N CYS A 60 -5.99 -0.70 22.41
CA CYS A 60 -7.42 -0.48 22.62
C CYS A 60 -8.25 -1.70 22.18
N LYS A 61 -9.50 -1.75 22.60
CA LYS A 61 -10.45 -2.81 22.25
C LYS A 61 -11.80 -2.26 21.83
N LEU A 62 -12.34 -2.80 20.73
CA LEU A 62 -13.74 -2.66 20.34
C LEU A 62 -14.42 -4.02 20.41
N GLN A 63 -15.58 -4.12 21.04
CA GLN A 63 -16.26 -5.40 21.22
C GLN A 63 -17.78 -5.27 21.25
N ASN A 64 -18.48 -6.28 20.69
CA ASN A 64 -19.94 -6.47 20.76
C ASN A 64 -20.74 -5.30 20.20
N MET A 65 -20.44 -4.86 18.97
CA MET A 65 -21.16 -3.75 18.33
C MET A 65 -21.39 -3.99 16.85
N THR A 66 -22.42 -3.37 16.31
CA THR A 66 -22.65 -3.27 14.87
C THR A 66 -22.34 -1.85 14.38
N PHE A 67 -21.54 -1.75 13.34
CA PHE A 67 -21.24 -0.51 12.63
C PHE A 67 -22.04 -0.47 11.34
N SER A 68 -22.67 0.66 11.02
CA SER A 68 -23.54 0.73 9.84
C SER A 68 -23.52 2.11 9.23
N GLY A 69 -23.78 2.19 7.91
CA GLY A 69 -24.02 3.45 7.22
C GLY A 69 -22.78 4.26 6.82
N HIS A 70 -21.56 3.75 7.03
CA HIS A 70 -20.37 4.35 6.46
C HIS A 70 -20.23 3.95 4.98
N LEU A 71 -19.73 4.86 4.17
CA LEU A 71 -19.60 4.72 2.72
C LEU A 71 -18.16 4.99 2.28
N SER A 72 -17.77 4.51 1.09
CA SER A 72 -16.45 4.82 0.53
C SER A 72 -16.19 6.34 0.51
N PRO A 73 -14.99 6.80 0.91
CA PRO A 73 -13.78 6.04 1.23
C PRO A 73 -13.64 5.63 2.71
N ALA A 74 -14.68 5.77 3.52
CA ALA A 74 -14.63 5.52 4.96
C ALA A 74 -14.51 4.04 5.33
N ALA A 75 -13.91 3.79 6.50
CA ALA A 75 -13.88 2.50 7.16
C ALA A 75 -14.73 2.51 8.45
N ALA A 76 -15.32 1.34 8.80
CA ALA A 76 -15.94 1.18 10.11
C ALA A 76 -14.91 1.32 11.23
N VAL A 77 -13.77 0.66 11.09
CA VAL A 77 -12.65 0.74 12.01
C VAL A 77 -11.37 0.96 11.22
N ALA A 78 -10.69 2.07 11.49
CA ALA A 78 -9.41 2.38 10.90
C ALA A 78 -8.31 2.47 11.97
N PHE A 79 -7.15 1.90 11.64
CA PHE A 79 -5.89 2.22 12.31
C PHE A 79 -5.15 3.15 11.35
N PRO A 80 -5.42 4.46 11.42
CA PRO A 80 -5.01 5.40 10.39
C PRO A 80 -3.54 5.74 10.49
N ASP A 81 -3.05 6.36 9.44
CA ASP A 81 -1.75 6.99 9.42
C ASP A 81 -1.78 8.36 10.11
N SER A 82 -2.02 8.39 11.40
CA SER A 82 -2.15 9.62 12.19
C SER A 82 -0.89 9.98 12.96
N GLY A 83 0.23 10.18 12.26
CA GLY A 83 1.41 10.78 12.85
C GLY A 83 2.22 9.91 13.84
N ALA A 84 3.33 10.45 14.31
CA ALA A 84 4.36 9.75 15.08
C ALA A 84 3.95 9.27 16.49
N THR A 85 2.82 9.71 17.01
CA THR A 85 2.37 9.35 18.36
C THR A 85 1.71 7.97 18.43
N ASN A 86 1.23 7.45 17.31
CA ASN A 86 0.59 6.13 17.23
C ASN A 86 1.59 5.04 16.86
N VAL A 87 2.67 4.98 17.58
CA VAL A 87 3.65 3.92 17.41
C VAL A 87 2.97 2.61 17.82
N GLY A 88 2.66 1.79 16.85
CA GLY A 88 2.26 0.43 17.10
C GLY A 88 3.30 -0.25 17.99
N GLY A 89 2.91 -0.65 19.18
CA GLY A 89 3.82 -1.23 20.16
C GLY A 89 4.22 -2.66 19.85
N GLY A 90 4.43 -3.01 18.59
CA GLY A 90 4.65 -4.39 18.17
C GLY A 90 3.33 -5.19 18.07
N LYS A 91 3.38 -6.38 17.49
CA LYS A 91 2.23 -7.24 17.22
C LYS A 91 1.35 -7.53 18.45
N TRP A 92 1.91 -7.60 19.64
CA TRP A 92 1.20 -7.91 20.88
C TRP A 92 0.52 -6.72 21.59
N LYS A 93 0.72 -5.50 21.09
CA LYS A 93 0.06 -4.27 21.56
C LYS A 93 -0.86 -3.65 20.51
N GLY A 94 -1.18 -4.39 19.45
CA GLY A 94 -2.15 -3.95 18.45
C GLY A 94 -3.53 -3.73 19.05
N PRO A 95 -4.37 -2.88 18.44
CA PRO A 95 -5.79 -2.81 18.78
C PRO A 95 -6.46 -4.16 18.51
N TYR A 96 -7.53 -4.41 19.26
CA TYR A 96 -8.30 -5.64 19.15
C TYR A 96 -9.77 -5.35 18.85
N VAL A 97 -10.24 -5.81 17.69
CA VAL A 97 -11.66 -5.77 17.30
C VAL A 97 -12.24 -7.16 17.45
N GLN A 98 -13.24 -7.33 18.29
CA GLN A 98 -13.77 -8.64 18.64
C GLN A 98 -15.29 -8.67 18.63
N ASN A 99 -15.86 -9.69 18.01
CA ASN A 99 -17.30 -9.92 17.94
C ASN A 99 -18.07 -8.65 17.52
N CYS A 100 -17.70 -8.11 16.35
CA CYS A 100 -18.32 -6.95 15.75
C CYS A 100 -18.86 -7.26 14.36
N THR A 101 -19.85 -6.51 13.92
CA THR A 101 -20.38 -6.60 12.56
C THR A 101 -20.30 -5.21 11.90
N SER A 102 -19.92 -5.17 10.64
CA SER A 102 -20.05 -3.99 9.80
C SER A 102 -21.04 -4.26 8.68
N ASP A 103 -21.99 -3.37 8.52
CA ASP A 103 -23.07 -3.43 7.55
C ASP A 103 -23.06 -2.13 6.73
N THR A 104 -22.66 -2.23 5.45
CA THR A 104 -22.51 -1.08 4.56
C THR A 104 -22.65 -1.50 3.09
N THR A 105 -22.76 -0.53 2.19
CA THR A 105 -22.88 -0.80 0.74
C THR A 105 -21.60 -0.55 -0.05
N THR A 106 -20.72 0.34 0.38
CA THR A 106 -19.52 0.70 -0.40
C THR A 106 -18.28 0.99 0.46
N GLY A 107 -18.43 1.09 1.77
CA GLY A 107 -17.32 1.41 2.68
C GLY A 107 -16.34 0.24 2.89
N THR A 108 -15.38 0.45 3.75
CA THR A 108 -14.42 -0.57 4.19
C THR A 108 -14.77 -1.04 5.60
N GLY A 109 -14.70 -2.33 5.87
CA GLY A 109 -14.90 -2.84 7.24
C GLY A 109 -13.75 -2.46 8.15
N ILE A 110 -12.57 -2.98 7.87
CA ILE A 110 -11.33 -2.75 8.63
C ILE A 110 -10.27 -2.13 7.71
N ARG A 111 -9.61 -1.07 8.15
CA ARG A 111 -8.47 -0.48 7.43
C ARG A 111 -7.26 -0.31 8.35
N ILE A 112 -6.12 -0.80 7.89
CA ILE A 112 -4.84 -0.69 8.59
C ILE A 112 -3.84 -0.05 7.65
N ASP A 113 -3.35 1.14 7.99
CA ASP A 113 -2.35 1.88 7.22
C ASP A 113 -1.06 2.00 8.03
N GLY A 114 0.02 1.37 7.54
CA GLY A 114 1.33 1.35 8.19
C GLY A 114 2.27 2.50 7.82
N SER A 115 1.89 3.39 6.88
CA SER A 115 2.81 4.28 6.14
C SER A 115 3.67 5.22 7.00
N LYS A 116 3.24 5.59 8.20
CA LYS A 116 4.05 6.47 9.07
C LYS A 116 4.49 5.81 10.37
N ALA A 117 4.33 4.49 10.48
CA ALA A 117 4.74 3.79 11.68
C ALA A 117 6.26 3.63 11.73
N VAL A 118 6.87 3.99 12.84
CA VAL A 118 8.27 3.65 13.14
C VAL A 118 8.44 2.15 13.38
N LYS A 119 7.34 1.48 13.70
CA LYS A 119 7.27 0.01 13.89
C LYS A 119 5.99 -0.50 13.22
N THR A 120 5.98 -1.75 12.80
CA THR A 120 4.83 -2.39 12.16
C THR A 120 3.55 -2.16 12.95
N LYS A 121 2.59 -1.48 12.35
CA LYS A 121 1.23 -1.40 12.86
C LYS A 121 0.56 -2.75 12.68
N SER A 122 0.02 -3.29 13.74
CA SER A 122 -0.72 -4.55 13.71
C SER A 122 -2.09 -4.39 14.36
N MET A 123 -3.10 -5.07 13.83
CA MET A 123 -4.43 -5.15 14.43
C MET A 123 -4.87 -6.61 14.51
N ASN A 124 -5.46 -7.00 15.64
CA ASN A 124 -6.11 -8.28 15.79
C ASN A 124 -7.61 -8.12 15.56
N VAL A 125 -8.16 -8.92 14.68
CA VAL A 125 -9.59 -8.94 14.33
C VAL A 125 -10.10 -10.36 14.52
N ASP A 126 -11.07 -10.54 15.40
CA ASP A 126 -11.61 -11.83 15.77
C ASP A 126 -13.15 -11.80 15.79
N ALA A 127 -13.76 -12.82 15.19
CA ALA A 127 -15.22 -12.92 15.08
C ALA A 127 -15.84 -11.63 14.48
N PHE A 128 -15.34 -11.20 13.34
CA PHE A 128 -15.81 -10.01 12.64
C PHE A 128 -16.57 -10.39 11.37
N THR A 129 -17.76 -9.84 11.21
CA THR A 129 -18.54 -10.01 9.98
C THR A 129 -18.63 -8.69 9.23
N GLN A 130 -18.22 -8.70 7.97
CA GLN A 130 -18.41 -7.60 7.03
C GLN A 130 -19.47 -7.99 6.01
N TYR A 131 -20.59 -7.29 5.98
CA TYR A 131 -21.59 -7.34 4.92
C TYR A 131 -21.50 -6.06 4.09
N ASN A 132 -21.18 -6.19 2.78
CA ASN A 132 -20.87 -5.02 1.95
C ASN A 132 -21.07 -5.37 0.47
N GLN A 133 -21.96 -4.68 -0.22
CA GLN A 133 -22.30 -5.00 -1.61
C GLN A 133 -21.41 -4.36 -2.69
N GLY A 134 -20.35 -3.71 -2.34
CA GLY A 134 -19.52 -3.04 -3.36
C GLY A 134 -18.24 -2.43 -2.79
N GLY A 135 -17.93 -2.71 -1.54
CA GLY A 135 -16.75 -2.17 -0.87
C GLY A 135 -15.72 -3.24 -0.50
N VAL A 136 -14.88 -2.92 0.47
CA VAL A 136 -13.76 -3.74 0.90
C VAL A 136 -14.03 -4.30 2.29
N GLY A 137 -13.78 -5.60 2.48
CA GLY A 137 -13.89 -6.21 3.80
C GLY A 137 -12.78 -5.75 4.74
N VAL A 138 -11.55 -6.11 4.42
CA VAL A 138 -10.35 -5.71 5.16
C VAL A 138 -9.30 -5.14 4.20
N ALA A 139 -8.77 -3.97 4.49
CA ALA A 139 -7.71 -3.33 3.73
C ALA A 139 -6.46 -3.15 4.60
N VAL A 140 -5.33 -3.75 4.19
CA VAL A 140 -4.04 -3.63 4.85
C VAL A 140 -3.06 -3.02 3.86
N THR A 141 -2.45 -1.90 4.22
CA THR A 141 -1.57 -1.17 3.31
C THR A 141 -0.31 -0.65 4.01
N ASN A 142 0.70 -0.33 3.20
CA ASN A 142 1.91 0.35 3.66
C ASN A 142 2.60 -0.37 4.84
N GLU A 143 2.91 -1.66 4.65
CA GLU A 143 3.59 -2.49 5.67
C GLU A 143 2.78 -2.70 6.96
N GLY A 144 1.47 -2.42 6.95
CA GLY A 144 0.56 -2.79 8.03
C GLY A 144 0.41 -4.30 8.14
N TYR A 145 -0.06 -4.78 9.29
CA TYR A 145 -0.28 -6.21 9.54
C TYR A 145 -1.64 -6.46 10.19
N ALA A 146 -2.36 -7.44 9.70
CA ALA A 146 -3.61 -7.91 10.28
C ALA A 146 -3.52 -9.37 10.70
N GLN A 147 -3.94 -9.66 11.93
CA GLN A 147 -4.25 -11.02 12.37
C GLN A 147 -5.75 -11.19 12.29
N LEU A 148 -6.24 -11.96 11.32
CA LEU A 148 -7.66 -12.19 11.05
C LEU A 148 -8.06 -13.59 11.49
N VAL A 149 -8.92 -13.69 12.47
CA VAL A 149 -9.43 -14.95 13.01
C VAL A 149 -10.95 -14.94 12.97
N SER A 150 -11.56 -15.95 12.37
CA SER A 150 -13.03 -16.03 12.23
C SER A 150 -13.64 -14.76 11.62
N VAL A 151 -13.02 -14.24 10.56
CA VAL A 151 -13.50 -13.08 9.80
C VAL A 151 -14.34 -13.55 8.62
N PHE A 152 -15.56 -13.05 8.53
CA PHE A 152 -16.50 -13.38 7.47
C PHE A 152 -16.77 -12.14 6.62
N THR A 153 -16.39 -12.16 5.36
CA THR A 153 -16.67 -11.10 4.39
C THR A 153 -17.70 -11.60 3.39
N ILE A 154 -18.82 -10.88 3.32
CA ILE A 154 -19.99 -11.28 2.55
C ILE A 154 -20.34 -10.20 1.53
N CYS A 155 -20.43 -10.57 0.25
CA CYS A 155 -20.77 -9.71 -0.89
C CYS A 155 -19.75 -8.58 -1.17
N CYS A 156 -18.58 -8.57 -0.54
CA CYS A 156 -17.57 -7.54 -0.76
C CYS A 156 -17.05 -7.58 -2.21
N ASP A 157 -16.83 -6.42 -2.84
CA ASP A 157 -16.09 -6.38 -4.11
C ASP A 157 -14.70 -6.97 -3.93
N LYS A 158 -14.00 -6.58 -2.86
CA LYS A 158 -12.73 -7.17 -2.44
C LYS A 158 -12.81 -7.56 -0.97
N ALA A 159 -12.71 -8.84 -0.68
CA ALA A 159 -12.87 -9.33 0.68
C ALA A 159 -11.68 -8.93 1.58
N ILE A 160 -10.45 -9.27 1.18
CA ILE A 160 -9.22 -8.90 1.89
C ILE A 160 -8.21 -8.38 0.88
N THR A 161 -7.66 -7.21 1.13
CA THR A 161 -6.64 -6.59 0.29
C THR A 161 -5.37 -6.30 1.08
N CYS A 162 -4.20 -6.63 0.50
CA CYS A 162 -2.89 -6.33 1.04
C CYS A 162 -2.08 -5.60 -0.03
N HIS A 163 -1.86 -4.30 0.15
CA HIS A 163 -1.16 -3.44 -0.80
C HIS A 163 0.09 -2.81 -0.18
N ALA A 164 1.06 -2.47 -1.04
CA ALA A 164 2.27 -1.77 -0.63
C ALA A 164 2.99 -2.42 0.58
N GLY A 165 3.17 -3.73 0.54
CA GLY A 165 3.81 -4.49 1.61
C GLY A 165 2.92 -4.81 2.81
N GLY A 166 1.62 -4.49 2.76
CA GLY A 166 0.65 -4.93 3.76
C GLY A 166 0.57 -6.46 3.84
N GLN A 167 0.34 -7.00 5.03
CA GLN A 167 0.30 -8.43 5.31
C GLN A 167 -0.91 -8.80 6.15
N ALA A 168 -1.49 -9.97 5.89
CA ALA A 168 -2.57 -10.52 6.70
C ALA A 168 -2.35 -12.01 6.94
N ASP A 169 -2.44 -12.44 8.20
CA ASP A 169 -2.62 -13.85 8.56
C ASP A 169 -4.11 -14.12 8.68
N VAL A 170 -4.60 -15.13 7.97
CA VAL A 170 -6.02 -15.46 7.87
C VAL A 170 -6.25 -16.87 8.40
N ALA A 171 -7.01 -16.98 9.48
CA ALA A 171 -7.34 -18.25 10.10
C ALA A 171 -8.86 -18.39 10.29
N ASN A 172 -9.40 -19.56 9.99
CA ASN A 172 -10.80 -19.91 10.21
C ASN A 172 -11.78 -18.84 9.67
N SER A 173 -11.50 -18.30 8.49
CA SER A 173 -12.24 -17.18 7.89
C SER A 173 -12.87 -17.58 6.57
N ASN A 174 -13.86 -16.81 6.12
CA ASN A 174 -14.58 -17.09 4.88
C ASN A 174 -14.87 -15.81 4.09
N CYS A 175 -14.69 -15.88 2.77
CA CYS A 175 -15.05 -14.84 1.81
C CYS A 175 -16.13 -15.39 0.89
N SER A 176 -17.35 -14.84 0.93
CA SER A 176 -18.50 -15.38 0.21
C SER A 176 -19.20 -14.33 -0.63
N PHE A 177 -19.66 -14.72 -1.80
CA PHE A 177 -20.56 -13.96 -2.67
C PHE A 177 -19.99 -12.61 -3.14
N GLY A 178 -18.68 -12.41 -3.09
CA GLY A 178 -17.99 -11.21 -3.57
C GLY A 178 -17.31 -11.42 -4.92
N THR A 179 -16.63 -10.37 -5.41
CA THR A 179 -15.91 -10.42 -6.69
C THR A 179 -14.52 -11.03 -6.52
N LEU A 180 -13.75 -10.58 -5.53
CA LEU A 180 -12.39 -11.05 -5.24
C LEU A 180 -12.24 -11.41 -3.76
N GLY A 181 -11.79 -12.65 -3.49
CA GLY A 181 -11.56 -13.11 -2.12
C GLY A 181 -10.30 -12.49 -1.51
N LEU A 182 -9.18 -12.63 -2.18
CA LEU A 182 -7.88 -12.13 -1.73
C LEU A 182 -7.19 -11.35 -2.85
N VAL A 183 -6.67 -10.18 -2.52
CA VAL A 183 -5.90 -9.34 -3.44
C VAL A 183 -4.60 -8.93 -2.76
N ALA A 184 -3.46 -9.21 -3.38
CA ALA A 184 -2.17 -8.77 -2.87
C ALA A 184 -1.27 -8.35 -4.05
N ASP A 185 -0.62 -7.20 -3.93
CA ASP A 185 0.33 -6.68 -4.92
C ASP A 185 1.78 -6.70 -4.42
N GLY A 186 2.01 -7.18 -3.19
CA GLY A 186 3.32 -7.21 -2.58
C GLY A 186 3.84 -5.81 -2.23
N LYS A 187 5.15 -5.71 -2.12
CA LYS A 187 5.86 -4.45 -1.92
C LYS A 187 6.58 -4.13 -3.22
N GLY A 188 6.24 -3.00 -3.82
CA GLY A 188 6.98 -2.49 -4.98
C GLY A 188 8.43 -2.18 -4.60
N ASP A 189 9.32 -2.23 -5.58
CA ASP A 189 10.71 -1.82 -5.38
C ASP A 189 10.73 -0.37 -4.90
N LEU A 190 11.27 -0.16 -3.70
CA LEU A 190 11.47 1.17 -3.16
C LEU A 190 12.68 1.79 -3.87
N GLN A 191 12.43 2.61 -4.87
CA GLN A 191 13.48 3.42 -5.48
C GLN A 191 13.63 4.72 -4.67
N PHE A 192 14.79 4.89 -4.08
CA PHE A 192 15.20 6.16 -3.51
C PHE A 192 16.11 6.86 -4.49
N ILE A 193 15.70 8.02 -4.96
CA ILE A 193 16.61 8.91 -5.69
C ILE A 193 17.21 9.85 -4.65
N GLY A 194 18.47 9.69 -4.36
CA GLY A 194 19.18 10.53 -3.40
C GLY A 194 20.58 10.85 -3.88
N THR A 195 21.17 11.88 -3.31
CA THR A 195 22.57 12.24 -3.56
C THR A 195 23.42 11.75 -2.39
N CYS A 196 24.44 10.98 -2.66
CA CYS A 196 25.44 10.64 -1.66
C CYS A 196 26.23 11.92 -1.34
N THR A 197 26.18 12.35 -0.10
CA THR A 197 26.85 13.59 0.37
C THR A 197 28.25 13.33 0.91
N SER A 198 28.67 12.08 1.02
CA SER A 198 30.02 11.68 1.35
C SER A 198 30.52 10.64 0.36
N SER A 199 31.80 10.69 0.01
CA SER A 199 32.42 9.60 -0.76
C SER A 199 32.45 8.35 0.11
N ALA A 200 31.91 7.24 -0.41
CA ALA A 200 32.05 5.92 0.19
C ALA A 200 33.24 5.22 -0.45
N ASP A 201 34.24 4.89 0.34
CA ASP A 201 35.23 3.90 -0.03
C ASP A 201 35.07 2.64 0.85
N ALA A 202 35.74 1.58 0.52
CA ALA A 202 35.68 0.30 1.22
C ALA A 202 36.09 0.37 2.72
N ALA A 203 36.58 1.52 3.18
CA ALA A 203 37.05 1.74 4.55
C ALA A 203 36.05 2.56 5.40
N GLN A 204 34.90 2.97 4.85
CA GLN A 204 33.92 3.79 5.56
C GLN A 204 32.77 2.95 6.08
N ASP A 205 32.59 2.94 7.40
CA ASP A 205 31.48 2.24 8.07
C ASP A 205 30.13 2.94 7.93
N ASN A 206 30.09 4.23 7.54
CA ASN A 206 28.88 5.01 7.43
C ASN A 206 28.90 5.93 6.21
N VAL A 207 27.83 5.88 5.45
CA VAL A 207 27.57 6.76 4.31
C VAL A 207 26.27 7.54 4.54
N THR A 208 26.32 8.85 4.38
CA THR A 208 25.13 9.67 4.47
C THR A 208 24.50 9.87 3.09
N ILE A 209 23.26 9.46 2.96
CA ILE A 209 22.46 9.66 1.75
C ILE A 209 21.40 10.72 2.05
N ASN A 210 21.39 11.79 1.27
CA ASN A 210 20.33 12.77 1.32
C ASN A 210 19.20 12.34 0.36
N VAL A 211 18.12 11.83 0.91
CA VAL A 211 16.94 11.38 0.15
C VAL A 211 15.89 12.50 -0.04
N GLY A 212 16.22 13.74 0.33
CA GLY A 212 15.30 14.88 0.21
C GLY A 212 14.02 14.69 1.02
N ALA A 213 12.91 15.19 0.48
CA ALA A 213 11.58 15.07 1.06
C ALA A 213 10.88 13.75 0.65
N ALA A 214 11.61 12.64 0.53
CA ALA A 214 11.04 11.36 0.15
C ALA A 214 9.88 10.98 1.09
N THR A 215 8.74 10.65 0.52
CA THR A 215 7.55 10.20 1.27
C THR A 215 7.72 8.81 1.86
N THR A 216 8.68 8.05 1.35
CA THR A 216 9.01 6.70 1.81
C THR A 216 10.44 6.71 2.35
N ARG A 217 10.65 6.25 3.57
CA ARG A 217 11.99 6.20 4.19
C ARG A 217 12.56 4.79 4.15
N PRO A 218 13.88 4.64 3.92
CA PRO A 218 14.56 3.37 4.20
C PRO A 218 14.37 3.00 5.68
N TYR A 219 14.30 1.72 5.97
CA TYR A 219 14.23 1.20 7.34
C TYR A 219 15.50 0.44 7.69
N ASP A 220 15.77 0.30 8.98
CA ASP A 220 16.94 -0.42 9.47
C ASP A 220 16.98 -1.86 8.95
N GLY A 221 18.10 -2.25 8.35
CA GLY A 221 18.30 -3.57 7.75
C GLY A 221 17.86 -3.68 6.29
N GLN A 222 17.38 -2.61 5.67
CA GLN A 222 17.11 -2.59 4.24
C GLN A 222 18.44 -2.62 3.46
N ILE A 223 18.52 -3.52 2.48
CA ILE A 223 19.68 -3.54 1.56
C ILE A 223 19.53 -2.36 0.60
N VAL A 224 20.52 -1.49 0.58
CA VAL A 224 20.57 -0.36 -0.34
C VAL A 224 21.66 -0.65 -1.36
N PHE A 225 21.31 -0.62 -2.63
CA PHE A 225 22.29 -0.70 -3.71
C PHE A 225 22.72 0.71 -4.09
N PHE A 226 24.01 0.97 -3.97
CA PHE A 226 24.62 2.16 -4.52
C PHE A 226 25.00 1.86 -5.97
N GLY A 227 24.40 2.56 -6.89
CA GLY A 227 24.70 2.45 -8.30
C GLY A 227 24.26 3.71 -9.02
N GLU A 228 24.86 3.97 -10.16
CA GLU A 228 24.32 4.97 -11.07
C GLU A 228 22.95 4.49 -11.56
N LEU A 229 22.05 5.43 -11.84
CA LEU A 229 20.76 5.14 -12.48
C LEU A 229 21.05 4.51 -13.85
N PHE A 230 21.01 3.21 -13.90
CA PHE A 230 21.17 2.48 -15.15
C PHE A 230 19.92 2.70 -16.00
N LYS A 231 20.10 3.36 -17.12
CA LYS A 231 19.04 3.57 -18.10
C LYS A 231 19.06 2.42 -19.11
N SER A 232 17.93 2.11 -19.64
CA SER A 232 17.73 1.28 -20.82
C SER A 232 17.24 2.15 -21.98
N VAL A 233 17.39 1.68 -23.20
CA VAL A 233 16.85 2.34 -24.37
C VAL A 233 15.36 1.99 -24.51
N GLU A 234 14.48 2.94 -24.21
CA GLU A 234 13.03 2.70 -24.25
C GLU A 234 12.42 2.96 -25.62
N THR A 235 12.94 3.96 -26.34
CA THR A 235 12.41 4.34 -27.66
C THR A 235 13.53 4.85 -28.56
N ILE A 236 13.42 4.56 -29.85
CA ILE A 236 14.25 5.16 -30.90
C ILE A 236 13.31 5.83 -31.89
N THR A 237 13.39 7.15 -32.02
CA THR A 237 12.54 7.92 -32.93
C THR A 237 13.30 8.23 -34.21
N VAL A 238 12.68 7.93 -35.35
CA VAL A 238 13.23 8.26 -36.65
C VAL A 238 12.93 9.73 -36.96
N GLY A 239 13.93 10.58 -36.94
CA GLY A 239 13.78 12.00 -37.31
C GLY A 239 13.76 12.23 -38.85
N SER A 240 14.54 11.45 -39.59
CA SER A 240 14.54 11.41 -41.05
C SER A 240 14.92 10.00 -41.49
N GLY A 241 14.07 9.38 -42.30
CA GLY A 241 14.22 7.98 -42.72
C GLY A 241 15.27 7.76 -43.82
N GLY A 242 15.88 8.81 -44.34
CA GLY A 242 16.78 8.73 -45.50
C GLY A 242 16.09 8.24 -46.79
N THR A 243 16.85 7.95 -47.82
CA THR A 243 16.36 7.41 -49.10
C THR A 243 17.43 6.48 -49.74
N GLY A 244 16.96 5.58 -50.61
CA GLY A 244 17.87 4.71 -51.38
C GLY A 244 18.23 3.39 -50.71
N TYR A 245 17.52 3.01 -49.67
CA TYR A 245 17.69 1.68 -49.07
C TYR A 245 17.04 0.60 -49.95
N THR A 246 17.88 -0.31 -50.48
CA THR A 246 17.41 -1.46 -51.31
C THR A 246 17.17 -2.70 -50.47
N SER A 247 17.62 -2.74 -49.24
CA SER A 247 17.43 -3.79 -48.24
C SER A 247 17.37 -3.20 -46.83
N THR A 248 16.80 -3.95 -45.89
CA THR A 248 16.72 -3.51 -44.48
C THR A 248 18.10 -3.19 -43.93
N PRO A 249 18.34 -1.94 -43.51
CA PRO A 249 19.65 -1.52 -42.98
C PRO A 249 19.91 -2.10 -41.59
N THR A 250 21.17 -2.23 -41.23
CA THR A 250 21.58 -2.61 -39.90
C THR A 250 21.45 -1.41 -38.95
N VAL A 251 20.85 -1.63 -37.80
CA VAL A 251 20.77 -0.65 -36.71
C VAL A 251 21.80 -1.02 -35.66
N THR A 252 22.75 -0.14 -35.42
CA THR A 252 23.76 -0.30 -34.38
C THR A 252 23.55 0.74 -33.30
N VAL A 253 23.41 0.31 -32.06
CA VAL A 253 23.32 1.16 -30.88
C VAL A 253 24.65 1.10 -30.16
N ASP A 254 25.20 2.24 -29.78
CA ASP A 254 26.47 2.28 -29.04
C ASP A 254 26.36 1.47 -27.74
N ALA A 255 27.46 0.82 -27.39
CA ALA A 255 27.54 0.07 -26.14
C ALA A 255 27.41 1.01 -24.92
N PRO A 256 26.83 0.54 -23.80
CA PRO A 256 26.81 1.30 -22.55
C PRO A 256 28.23 1.51 -22.03
N THR A 257 28.46 2.64 -21.37
CA THR A 257 29.78 3.00 -20.81
C THR A 257 30.12 2.26 -19.52
N GLY A 258 29.14 1.56 -18.92
CA GLY A 258 29.33 0.74 -17.71
C GLY A 258 29.95 -0.63 -18.02
N SER A 259 30.84 -1.10 -17.15
CA SER A 259 31.68 -2.30 -17.38
C SER A 259 30.95 -3.64 -17.43
N SER A 260 29.63 -3.69 -17.16
CA SER A 260 28.79 -4.90 -17.18
C SER A 260 27.43 -4.67 -17.85
N GLY A 261 27.33 -3.62 -18.66
CA GLY A 261 26.09 -3.31 -19.38
C GLY A 261 25.87 -4.18 -20.61
N GLU A 262 24.62 -4.41 -20.95
CA GLU A 262 24.22 -5.05 -22.21
C GLU A 262 23.88 -4.00 -23.25
N THR A 263 24.38 -4.19 -24.49
CA THR A 263 24.06 -3.29 -25.59
C THR A 263 22.62 -3.50 -26.06
N ALA A 264 21.87 -2.40 -26.24
CA ALA A 264 20.56 -2.45 -26.84
C ALA A 264 20.61 -2.94 -28.28
N THR A 265 19.63 -3.69 -28.72
CA THR A 265 19.50 -4.19 -30.08
C THR A 265 18.16 -3.75 -30.66
N ALA A 266 18.18 -3.38 -31.95
CA ALA A 266 16.99 -2.92 -32.64
C ALA A 266 17.06 -3.30 -34.14
N PHE A 267 15.91 -3.24 -34.82
CA PHE A 267 15.84 -3.41 -36.26
C PHE A 267 15.03 -2.29 -36.92
N ALA A 268 15.35 -1.97 -38.15
CA ALA A 268 14.64 -1.00 -38.95
C ALA A 268 13.54 -1.65 -39.79
N THR A 269 12.43 -0.95 -40.00
CA THR A 269 11.40 -1.30 -40.96
C THR A 269 11.39 -0.25 -42.06
N LEU A 270 11.42 -0.69 -43.32
CA LEU A 270 11.36 0.21 -44.51
C LEU A 270 9.92 0.41 -44.96
N GLU A 271 9.64 1.61 -45.43
CA GLU A 271 8.51 1.91 -46.29
C GLU A 271 9.07 2.52 -47.60
N GLY A 272 8.94 1.77 -48.70
CA GLY A 272 9.68 2.06 -49.92
C GLY A 272 11.19 1.95 -49.70
N GLU A 273 11.93 2.98 -50.06
CA GLU A 273 13.40 3.08 -49.93
C GLU A 273 13.85 3.91 -48.70
N SER A 274 12.94 4.09 -47.72
CA SER A 274 13.15 4.92 -46.55
C SER A 274 12.91 4.13 -45.26
N VAL A 275 13.63 4.43 -44.16
CA VAL A 275 13.37 3.86 -42.83
C VAL A 275 12.13 4.52 -42.24
N ALA A 276 11.05 3.73 -42.07
CA ALA A 276 9.80 4.20 -41.51
C ALA A 276 9.80 4.14 -39.96
N SER A 277 10.37 3.08 -39.39
CA SER A 277 10.43 2.90 -37.94
C SER A 277 11.61 2.05 -37.50
N ILE A 278 11.98 2.19 -36.23
CA ILE A 278 12.95 1.32 -35.56
C ILE A 278 12.29 0.67 -34.36
N THR A 279 12.33 -0.65 -34.32
CA THR A 279 11.78 -1.44 -33.22
C THR A 279 12.90 -2.01 -32.35
N ILE A 280 12.81 -1.79 -31.04
CA ILE A 280 13.77 -2.30 -30.08
C ILE A 280 13.47 -3.79 -29.82
N ILE A 281 14.49 -4.64 -29.93
CA ILE A 281 14.45 -6.07 -29.62
C ILE A 281 14.85 -6.29 -28.16
N SER A 282 15.93 -5.62 -27.74
CA SER A 282 16.40 -5.61 -26.36
C SER A 282 16.73 -4.18 -25.97
N SER A 283 16.21 -3.73 -24.83
CA SER A 283 16.47 -2.39 -24.31
C SER A 283 17.91 -2.16 -23.83
N GLY A 284 18.70 -3.21 -23.70
CA GLY A 284 20.01 -3.14 -23.08
C GLY A 284 19.95 -2.71 -21.61
N SER A 285 21.11 -2.44 -21.03
CA SER A 285 21.20 -2.00 -19.64
C SER A 285 22.45 -1.14 -19.41
N GLN A 286 22.47 -0.40 -18.29
CA GLN A 286 23.62 0.39 -17.82
C GLN A 286 24.06 1.53 -18.74
N TYR A 287 23.15 2.15 -19.47
CA TYR A 287 23.40 3.39 -20.18
C TYR A 287 23.41 4.57 -19.20
N GLN A 288 24.53 5.25 -19.10
CA GLN A 288 24.69 6.47 -18.27
C GLN A 288 24.29 7.73 -19.07
N THR A 289 24.49 7.68 -20.37
CA THR A 289 24.14 8.74 -21.33
C THR A 289 23.30 8.16 -22.45
N THR A 290 22.59 9.01 -23.16
CA THR A 290 21.85 8.60 -24.38
C THR A 290 22.84 8.04 -25.40
N PRO A 291 22.71 6.77 -25.84
CA PRO A 291 23.60 6.19 -26.84
C PRO A 291 23.35 6.80 -28.22
N SER A 292 24.42 6.81 -29.06
CA SER A 292 24.21 7.09 -30.47
C SER A 292 23.65 5.86 -31.18
N VAL A 293 22.86 6.11 -32.21
CA VAL A 293 22.28 5.07 -33.07
C VAL A 293 22.74 5.33 -34.49
N THR A 294 23.37 4.33 -35.06
CA THR A 294 23.87 4.37 -36.44
C THR A 294 23.10 3.40 -37.31
N ILE A 295 22.69 3.85 -38.49
CA ILE A 295 22.03 3.04 -39.51
C ILE A 295 22.94 2.93 -40.71
N SER A 296 23.30 1.70 -41.09
CA SER A 296 24.16 1.42 -42.22
C SER A 296 23.47 0.47 -43.19
N ALA A 297 23.62 0.83 -44.50
CA ALA A 297 23.09 0.00 -45.60
C ALA A 297 23.92 -1.30 -45.77
#